data_dd7d34f1492efa24a632370e8b318ce8
#
_entry.id   dd7d34f1492efa24a632370e8b318ce8
#
_cell.length_a   1.000
_cell.length_b   1.000
_cell.length_c   1.000
_cell.angle_alpha   90.00
_cell.angle_beta   90.00
_cell.angle_gamma   90.00
#
_symmetry.space_group_name_H-M   'P 1'
#
loop_
_entity.id
_entity.type
_entity.pdbx_description
1 polymer ?
#
loop_
_entity_poly.entity_id
_entity_poly.type
_entity_poly.pdbx_seq_one_letter_code
_entity_poly.pdbx_strand_id
1 'polypeptide(L)'
;YAIDLTSEGQNGVATGIFVNGKDVYASGWYEEGKVKIPFFWKNGQLLRLFSKAENAVTSKIFVSGNDVYVLGNETIYDPVTSHPVSTGVYWKNGNEILLTNDKEGSQANSLFVSGTDVYVVGFRGSFEKIKHGYWINGDFVPLYDSMNCTGLDDIFIVK
;
A
#
# COMPACT_ATOMS: atom_id res chain seq x y z
N TYR A 1 -9.06 11.99 24.30
CA TYR A 1 -7.98 11.10 24.71
C TYR A 1 -7.05 10.88 23.53
N ALA A 2 -5.73 10.99 23.75
CA ALA A 2 -4.73 10.55 22.77
C ALA A 2 -4.55 9.03 22.92
N ILE A 3 -4.38 8.35 21.78
CA ILE A 3 -4.08 6.91 21.74
C ILE A 3 -2.77 6.76 20.98
N ASP A 4 -1.77 6.18 21.63
CA ASP A 4 -0.50 5.86 21.00
C ASP A 4 -0.67 4.61 20.12
N LEU A 5 -0.32 4.74 18.86
CA LEU A 5 -0.41 3.64 17.87
C LEU A 5 0.85 2.76 17.87
N THR A 6 1.93 3.20 18.51
CA THR A 6 3.21 2.49 18.62
C THR A 6 3.65 2.44 20.08
N SER A 7 4.67 1.66 20.39
CA SER A 7 5.27 1.63 21.73
C SER A 7 6.02 2.93 22.02
N GLU A 8 6.12 3.27 23.31
CA GLU A 8 6.89 4.45 23.75
C GLU A 8 8.31 4.45 23.21
N GLY A 9 8.73 5.59 22.67
CA GLY A 9 10.08 5.76 22.09
C GLY A 9 10.28 5.24 20.67
N GLN A 10 9.24 4.69 20.03
CA GLN A 10 9.30 4.31 18.62
C GLN A 10 8.92 5.48 17.70
N ASN A 11 9.79 5.77 16.72
CA ASN A 11 9.43 6.67 15.63
C ASN A 11 8.45 5.97 14.70
N GLY A 12 7.29 6.55 14.50
CA GLY A 12 6.26 5.99 13.62
C GLY A 12 5.46 7.07 12.91
N VAL A 13 4.83 6.68 11.82
CA VAL A 13 3.96 7.53 11.00
C VAL A 13 2.63 6.82 10.81
N ALA A 14 1.53 7.47 11.18
CA ALA A 14 0.20 7.05 10.78
C ALA A 14 -0.11 7.60 9.38
N THR A 15 -0.56 6.75 8.47
CA THR A 15 -0.75 7.08 7.05
C THR A 15 -2.20 7.02 6.62
N GLY A 16 -3.05 6.33 7.35
CA GLY A 16 -4.47 6.20 7.02
C GLY A 16 -5.33 5.87 8.22
N ILE A 17 -6.59 6.22 8.13
CA ILE A 17 -7.62 5.89 9.11
C ILE A 17 -8.89 5.44 8.38
N PHE A 18 -9.59 4.47 8.95
CA PHE A 18 -10.89 4.00 8.49
C PHE A 18 -11.78 3.67 9.68
N VAL A 19 -13.05 4.00 9.57
CA VAL A 19 -14.05 3.67 10.60
C VAL A 19 -15.11 2.75 9.99
N ASN A 20 -15.30 1.58 10.60
CA ASN A 20 -16.33 0.63 10.20
C ASN A 20 -17.24 0.33 11.40
N GLY A 21 -18.43 0.94 11.41
CA GLY A 21 -19.34 0.86 12.55
C GLY A 21 -18.72 1.49 13.82
N LYS A 22 -18.41 0.66 14.80
CA LYS A 22 -17.76 1.08 16.06
C LYS A 22 -16.25 0.86 16.06
N ASP A 23 -15.74 0.14 15.06
CA ASP A 23 -14.33 -0.20 14.96
C ASP A 23 -13.56 0.90 14.26
N VAL A 24 -12.44 1.29 14.85
CA VAL A 24 -11.49 2.25 14.30
C VAL A 24 -10.23 1.50 13.89
N TYR A 25 -9.79 1.76 12.66
CA TYR A 25 -8.59 1.18 12.07
C TYR A 25 -7.64 2.30 11.68
N ALA A 26 -6.35 2.11 11.90
CA ALA A 26 -5.31 3.01 11.40
C ALA A 26 -4.22 2.18 10.72
N SER A 27 -3.61 2.72 9.68
CA SER A 27 -2.40 2.15 9.07
C SER A 27 -1.21 3.06 9.30
N GLY A 28 -0.02 2.47 9.28
CA GLY A 28 1.20 3.20 9.49
C GLY A 28 2.43 2.31 9.33
N TRP A 29 3.57 2.89 9.64
CA TRP A 29 4.82 2.19 9.79
C TRP A 29 5.61 2.80 10.95
N TYR A 30 6.49 2.00 11.54
CA TYR A 30 7.42 2.45 12.57
C TYR A 30 8.83 1.93 12.28
N GLU A 31 9.82 2.51 12.94
CA GLU A 31 11.23 2.14 12.73
C GLU A 31 11.70 1.16 13.79
N GLU A 32 12.31 0.06 13.34
CA GLU A 32 13.16 -0.82 14.16
C GLU A 32 14.60 -0.72 13.62
N GLY A 33 15.43 0.07 14.28
CA GLY A 33 16.75 0.41 13.77
C GLY A 33 16.66 1.25 12.48
N LYS A 34 17.04 0.66 11.33
CA LYS A 34 16.94 1.30 10.00
C LYS A 34 15.83 0.74 9.14
N VAL A 35 15.07 -0.20 9.67
CA VAL A 35 14.03 -0.92 8.93
C VAL A 35 12.66 -0.32 9.24
N LYS A 36 11.89 -0.05 8.21
CA LYS A 36 10.50 0.42 8.33
C LYS A 36 9.56 -0.78 8.36
N ILE A 37 8.82 -0.89 9.45
CA ILE A 37 7.90 -2.00 9.71
C ILE A 37 6.47 -1.50 9.49
N PRO A 38 5.76 -2.00 8.48
CA PRO A 38 4.38 -1.64 8.23
C PRO A 38 3.46 -2.30 9.26
N PHE A 39 2.39 -1.60 9.63
CA PHE A 39 1.37 -2.12 10.52
C PHE A 39 -0.01 -1.62 10.16
N PHE A 40 -1.02 -2.29 10.70
CA PHE A 40 -2.31 -1.67 10.98
C PHE A 40 -2.68 -1.84 12.46
N TRP A 41 -3.48 -0.93 12.94
CA TRP A 41 -3.98 -0.88 14.30
C TRP A 41 -5.50 -1.00 14.27
N LYS A 42 -6.07 -1.77 15.19
CA LYS A 42 -7.51 -1.91 15.36
C LYS A 42 -7.86 -1.81 16.85
N ASN A 43 -8.64 -0.79 17.25
CA ASN A 43 -9.21 -0.64 18.59
C ASN A 43 -8.21 -0.89 19.76
N GLY A 44 -6.98 -0.43 19.66
CA GLY A 44 -5.95 -0.61 20.69
C GLY A 44 -4.97 -1.75 20.43
N GLN A 45 -5.16 -2.54 19.37
CA GLN A 45 -4.26 -3.62 19.02
C GLN A 45 -3.48 -3.29 17.74
N LEU A 46 -2.15 -3.29 17.84
CA LEU A 46 -1.25 -3.19 16.69
C LEU A 46 -1.00 -4.58 16.13
N LEU A 47 -1.17 -4.71 14.79
CA LEU A 47 -0.84 -5.91 14.02
C LEU A 47 0.23 -5.56 12.99
N ARG A 48 1.41 -6.19 13.12
CA ARG A 48 2.47 -6.06 12.12
C ARG A 48 2.02 -6.68 10.80
N LEU A 49 2.33 -6.00 9.71
CA LEU A 49 2.17 -6.53 8.37
C LEU A 49 3.46 -7.24 7.97
N PHE A 50 3.32 -8.40 7.38
CA PHE A 50 4.48 -9.10 6.86
C PHE A 50 4.94 -8.44 5.55
N SER A 51 6.21 -8.14 5.42
CA SER A 51 6.85 -7.68 4.20
C SER A 51 8.12 -8.49 3.97
N LYS A 52 8.36 -8.90 2.73
CA LYS A 52 9.62 -9.53 2.31
C LYS A 52 10.72 -8.51 2.08
N ALA A 53 10.36 -7.25 1.89
CA ALA A 53 11.29 -6.17 1.69
C ALA A 53 11.85 -5.65 3.04
N GLU A 54 13.06 -5.14 3.03
CA GLU A 54 13.66 -4.49 4.20
C GLU A 54 12.97 -3.18 4.58
N ASN A 55 12.31 -2.53 3.62
CA ASN A 55 11.58 -1.28 3.84
C ASN A 55 10.22 -1.33 3.16
N ALA A 56 9.18 -1.24 3.97
CA ALA A 56 7.80 -1.13 3.52
C ALA A 56 7.11 0.03 4.24
N VAL A 57 6.38 0.83 3.48
CA VAL A 57 5.59 1.94 3.99
C VAL A 57 4.14 1.79 3.56
N THR A 58 3.23 2.09 4.46
CA THR A 58 1.80 2.10 4.16
C THR A 58 1.36 3.47 3.67
N SER A 59 0.27 3.55 2.91
CA SER A 59 -0.31 4.80 2.42
C SER A 59 -1.80 4.95 2.70
N LYS A 60 -2.56 3.86 2.67
CA LYS A 60 -4.03 3.90 2.84
C LYS A 60 -4.51 2.62 3.53
N ILE A 61 -5.64 2.73 4.24
CA ILE A 61 -6.37 1.58 4.80
C ILE A 61 -7.81 1.64 4.35
N PHE A 62 -8.38 0.49 4.03
CA PHE A 62 -9.79 0.32 3.67
C PHE A 62 -10.33 -0.95 4.33
N VAL A 63 -11.59 -0.91 4.75
CA VAL A 63 -12.27 -2.08 5.32
C VAL A 63 -13.54 -2.35 4.55
N SER A 64 -13.70 -3.59 4.09
CA SER A 64 -14.90 -4.06 3.40
C SER A 64 -15.41 -5.33 4.09
N GLY A 65 -16.60 -5.24 4.68
CA GLY A 65 -17.10 -6.32 5.53
C GLY A 65 -16.17 -6.58 6.71
N ASN A 66 -15.61 -7.79 6.76
CA ASN A 66 -14.65 -8.21 7.78
C ASN A 66 -13.19 -8.14 7.30
N ASP A 67 -12.97 -7.84 6.02
CA ASP A 67 -11.64 -7.80 5.44
C ASP A 67 -11.00 -6.42 5.57
N VAL A 68 -9.75 -6.40 6.03
CA VAL A 68 -8.91 -5.22 6.15
C VAL A 68 -7.89 -5.21 5.01
N TYR A 69 -7.83 -4.10 4.29
CA TYR A 69 -6.91 -3.86 3.19
C TYR A 69 -6.01 -2.69 3.54
N VAL A 70 -4.71 -2.88 3.49
CA VAL A 70 -3.72 -1.81 3.70
C VAL A 70 -2.91 -1.68 2.42
N LEU A 71 -2.86 -0.49 1.86
CA LEU A 71 -2.03 -0.19 0.69
C LEU A 71 -0.69 0.35 1.11
N GLY A 72 0.34 0.06 0.31
CA GLY A 72 1.67 0.59 0.54
C GLY A 72 2.62 0.37 -0.62
N ASN A 73 3.88 0.67 -0.36
CA ASN A 73 4.96 0.45 -1.29
C ASN A 73 6.16 -0.13 -0.55
N GLU A 74 6.87 -1.03 -1.21
CA GLU A 74 8.08 -1.67 -0.72
C GLU A 74 9.26 -1.27 -1.57
N THR A 75 10.46 -1.31 -0.98
CA THR A 75 11.71 -1.19 -1.72
C THR A 75 12.41 -2.54 -1.72
N ILE A 76 12.52 -3.13 -2.90
CA ILE A 76 13.24 -4.37 -3.15
C ILE A 76 14.54 -4.01 -3.87
N TYR A 77 15.64 -4.67 -3.53
CA TYR A 77 16.91 -4.49 -4.24
C TYR A 77 17.06 -5.54 -5.33
N ASP A 78 17.31 -5.11 -6.58
CA ASP A 78 17.64 -6.03 -7.65
C ASP A 78 18.92 -6.80 -7.30
N PRO A 79 18.89 -8.14 -7.28
CA PRO A 79 20.02 -8.93 -6.82
C PRO A 79 21.25 -8.88 -7.74
N VAL A 80 21.09 -8.40 -8.97
CA VAL A 80 22.17 -8.29 -9.95
C VAL A 80 22.81 -6.90 -9.93
N THR A 81 21.96 -5.87 -9.91
CA THR A 81 22.43 -4.46 -10.03
C THR A 81 22.51 -3.76 -8.68
N SER A 82 21.92 -4.33 -7.63
CA SER A 82 21.78 -3.71 -6.31
C SER A 82 21.02 -2.37 -6.32
N HIS A 83 20.32 -2.06 -7.43
CA HIS A 83 19.51 -0.86 -7.48
C HIS A 83 18.18 -1.07 -6.77
N PRO A 84 17.70 -0.06 -6.02
CA PRO A 84 16.39 -0.12 -5.38
C PRO A 84 15.29 -0.06 -6.45
N VAL A 85 14.32 -0.97 -6.32
CA VAL A 85 13.10 -1.02 -7.14
C VAL A 85 11.92 -0.82 -6.20
N SER A 86 11.11 0.20 -6.46
CA SER A 86 9.84 0.40 -5.74
C SER A 86 8.80 -0.58 -6.28
N THR A 87 8.08 -1.22 -5.39
CA THR A 87 7.01 -2.16 -5.73
C THR A 87 5.76 -1.84 -4.94
N GLY A 88 4.67 -1.58 -5.66
CA GLY A 88 3.35 -1.41 -5.05
C GLY A 88 2.87 -2.72 -4.44
N VAL A 89 2.30 -2.64 -3.25
CA VAL A 89 1.82 -3.77 -2.46
C VAL A 89 0.52 -3.43 -1.77
N TYR A 90 -0.34 -4.41 -1.57
CA TYR A 90 -1.37 -4.29 -0.55
C TYR A 90 -1.39 -5.55 0.33
N TRP A 91 -1.80 -5.37 1.58
CA TRP A 91 -2.02 -6.47 2.51
C TRP A 91 -3.51 -6.68 2.69
N LYS A 92 -3.97 -7.92 2.50
CA LYS A 92 -5.33 -8.33 2.85
C LYS A 92 -5.26 -9.18 4.12
N ASN A 93 -5.87 -8.69 5.20
CA ASN A 93 -5.86 -9.35 6.51
C ASN A 93 -4.44 -9.71 6.98
N GLY A 94 -3.46 -8.85 6.70
CA GLY A 94 -2.05 -9.05 7.05
C GLY A 94 -1.22 -9.85 6.04
N ASN A 95 -1.85 -10.47 5.02
CA ASN A 95 -1.16 -11.22 3.97
C ASN A 95 -0.77 -10.30 2.82
N GLU A 96 0.51 -10.33 2.45
CA GLU A 96 1.09 -9.53 1.38
C GLU A 96 0.65 -9.98 0.00
N ILE A 97 0.29 -9.01 -0.85
CA ILE A 97 -0.05 -9.20 -2.26
C ILE A 97 0.69 -8.13 -3.06
N LEU A 98 1.70 -8.55 -3.81
CA LEU A 98 2.46 -7.66 -4.69
C LEU A 98 1.65 -7.34 -5.93
N LEU A 99 1.65 -6.07 -6.34
CA LEU A 99 0.98 -5.62 -7.57
C LEU A 99 1.80 -5.93 -8.83
N THR A 100 3.11 -6.04 -8.66
CA THR A 100 4.02 -6.53 -9.70
C THR A 100 5.08 -7.42 -9.07
N ASN A 101 5.57 -8.37 -9.82
CA ASN A 101 6.68 -9.26 -9.42
C ASN A 101 7.85 -9.15 -10.39
N ASP A 102 7.84 -8.15 -11.25
CA ASP A 102 8.89 -7.89 -12.24
C ASP A 102 9.88 -6.80 -11.77
N LYS A 103 10.98 -6.68 -12.51
CA LYS A 103 12.05 -5.72 -12.26
C LYS A 103 11.71 -4.29 -12.72
N GLU A 104 10.59 -4.10 -13.40
CA GLU A 104 10.20 -2.78 -13.92
C GLU A 104 9.74 -1.83 -12.83
N GLY A 105 9.32 -2.38 -11.69
CA GLY A 105 8.82 -1.61 -10.56
C GLY A 105 7.37 -1.16 -10.73
N SER A 106 6.83 -0.65 -9.64
CA SER A 106 5.49 -0.06 -9.61
C SER A 106 5.33 0.85 -8.39
N GLN A 107 4.35 1.71 -8.42
CA GLN A 107 3.92 2.49 -7.27
C GLN A 107 2.40 2.48 -7.15
N ALA A 108 1.92 2.24 -5.95
CA ALA A 108 0.52 2.25 -5.60
C ALA A 108 0.17 3.54 -4.84
N ASN A 109 -0.82 4.28 -5.33
CA ASN A 109 -1.20 5.59 -4.78
C ASN A 109 -2.51 5.53 -3.99
N SER A 110 -3.52 4.83 -4.50
CA SER A 110 -4.81 4.69 -3.82
C SER A 110 -5.44 3.34 -4.07
N LEU A 111 -6.30 2.93 -3.12
CA LEU A 111 -7.02 1.66 -3.14
C LEU A 111 -8.50 1.89 -2.83
N PHE A 112 -9.35 1.18 -3.54
CA PHE A 112 -10.78 1.07 -3.28
C PHE A 112 -11.23 -0.38 -3.42
N VAL A 113 -12.17 -0.81 -2.59
CA VAL A 113 -12.74 -2.16 -2.66
C VAL A 113 -14.24 -2.07 -2.92
N SER A 114 -14.73 -2.78 -3.94
CA SER A 114 -16.14 -2.85 -4.28
C SER A 114 -16.58 -4.30 -4.40
N GLY A 115 -17.37 -4.76 -3.45
CA GLY A 115 -17.71 -6.18 -3.34
C GLY A 115 -16.48 -7.00 -3.03
N THR A 116 -16.12 -7.92 -3.92
CA THR A 116 -14.90 -8.75 -3.83
C THR A 116 -13.71 -8.17 -4.58
N ASP A 117 -13.93 -7.15 -5.41
CA ASP A 117 -12.92 -6.61 -6.30
C ASP A 117 -12.09 -5.51 -5.61
N VAL A 118 -10.78 -5.65 -5.74
CA VAL A 118 -9.79 -4.71 -5.22
C VAL A 118 -9.25 -3.89 -6.39
N TYR A 119 -9.41 -2.59 -6.32
CA TYR A 119 -8.94 -1.64 -7.30
C TYR A 119 -7.78 -0.84 -6.69
N VAL A 120 -6.67 -0.76 -7.40
CA VAL A 120 -5.52 0.06 -6.99
C VAL A 120 -5.12 0.93 -8.16
N VAL A 121 -4.94 2.23 -7.95
CA VAL A 121 -4.39 3.13 -8.97
C VAL A 121 -2.92 3.44 -8.69
N GLY A 122 -2.19 3.71 -9.75
CA GLY A 122 -0.78 4.05 -9.67
C GLY A 122 -0.09 3.96 -11.02
N PHE A 123 1.16 3.54 -11.00
CA PHE A 123 1.92 3.33 -12.23
C PHE A 123 2.80 2.07 -12.16
N ARG A 124 3.14 1.54 -13.32
CA ARG A 124 4.09 0.45 -13.53
C ARG A 124 5.16 0.89 -14.51
N GLY A 125 6.39 0.45 -14.27
CA GLY A 125 7.54 0.74 -15.13
C GLY A 125 8.59 1.60 -14.47
N SER A 126 9.71 1.75 -15.15
CA SER A 126 10.85 2.59 -14.75
C SER A 126 10.93 3.86 -15.59
N PHE A 127 11.81 4.77 -15.20
CA PHE A 127 11.96 6.16 -15.68
C PHE A 127 11.67 6.45 -17.16
N GLU A 128 11.91 5.50 -18.07
CA GLU A 128 11.73 5.71 -19.51
C GLU A 128 10.42 5.10 -20.06
N LYS A 129 9.73 4.28 -19.27
CA LYS A 129 8.56 3.51 -19.72
C LYS A 129 7.49 3.41 -18.65
N ILE A 130 7.19 4.53 -18.01
CA ILE A 130 6.11 4.59 -17.03
C ILE A 130 4.76 4.46 -17.75
N LYS A 131 3.92 3.55 -17.24
CA LYS A 131 2.54 3.38 -17.65
C LYS A 131 1.65 3.65 -16.46
N HIS A 132 0.88 4.72 -16.51
CA HIS A 132 -0.17 4.99 -15.55
C HIS A 132 -1.36 4.06 -15.80
N GLY A 133 -2.02 3.64 -14.72
CA GLY A 133 -3.13 2.73 -14.84
C GLY A 133 -3.70 2.33 -13.49
N TYR A 134 -4.42 1.24 -13.50
CA TYR A 134 -4.95 0.65 -12.28
C TYR A 134 -4.84 -0.87 -12.33
N TRP A 135 -4.86 -1.48 -11.17
CA TRP A 135 -4.97 -2.93 -11.03
C TRP A 135 -6.39 -3.29 -10.59
N ILE A 136 -6.93 -4.37 -11.14
CA ILE A 136 -8.12 -5.05 -10.64
C ILE A 136 -7.68 -6.44 -10.20
N ASN A 137 -7.76 -6.73 -8.90
CA ASN A 137 -7.39 -8.03 -8.32
C ASN A 137 -5.94 -8.46 -8.66
N GLY A 138 -5.05 -7.49 -8.88
CA GLY A 138 -3.66 -7.72 -9.26
C GLY A 138 -3.35 -7.64 -10.75
N ASP A 139 -4.36 -7.62 -11.61
CA ASP A 139 -4.18 -7.48 -13.06
C ASP A 139 -4.10 -6.00 -13.46
N PHE A 140 -3.00 -5.59 -14.11
CA PHE A 140 -2.76 -4.22 -14.52
C PHE A 140 -3.50 -3.83 -15.79
N VAL A 141 -4.28 -2.77 -15.72
CA VAL A 141 -4.99 -2.15 -16.85
C VAL A 141 -4.36 -0.79 -17.12
N PRO A 142 -3.60 -0.62 -18.20
CA PRO A 142 -3.03 0.68 -18.55
C PRO A 142 -4.13 1.64 -19.01
N LEU A 143 -4.05 2.87 -18.54
CA LEU A 143 -4.82 3.99 -19.08
C LEU A 143 -4.00 4.60 -20.22
N TYR A 144 -4.48 4.45 -21.44
CA TYR A 144 -3.86 5.09 -22.60
C TYR A 144 -4.20 6.57 -22.55
N ASP A 145 -3.16 7.37 -22.49
CA ASP A 145 -3.29 8.80 -22.45
C ASP A 145 -2.72 9.43 -23.71
N SER A 146 -3.58 10.11 -24.45
CA SER A 146 -3.19 11.03 -25.50
C SER A 146 -2.67 12.38 -24.96
N MET A 147 -2.75 12.58 -23.64
CA MET A 147 -2.43 13.83 -22.95
C MET A 147 -1.55 13.59 -21.72
N ASN A 148 -0.29 13.21 -21.87
CA ASN A 148 0.75 13.22 -20.82
C ASN A 148 0.21 13.12 -19.37
N CYS A 149 -0.42 11.99 -19.01
CA CYS A 149 -0.85 11.75 -17.66
C CYS A 149 0.37 11.76 -16.72
N THR A 150 0.40 12.71 -15.80
CA THR A 150 1.52 12.89 -14.87
C THR A 150 1.31 12.17 -13.54
N GLY A 151 0.12 11.61 -13.30
CA GLY A 151 -0.18 10.85 -12.09
C GLY A 151 -1.65 10.45 -11.97
N LEU A 152 -1.90 9.43 -11.16
CA LEU A 152 -3.22 9.00 -10.70
C LEU A 152 -3.15 8.91 -9.18
N ASP A 153 -3.83 9.84 -8.50
CA ASP A 153 -3.68 10.01 -7.06
C ASP A 153 -4.75 9.30 -6.24
N ASP A 154 -5.97 9.16 -6.78
CA ASP A 154 -7.07 8.53 -6.05
C ASP A 154 -8.03 7.77 -6.98
N ILE A 155 -8.79 6.83 -6.39
CA ILE A 155 -9.82 6.03 -7.06
C ILE A 155 -11.06 5.95 -6.20
N PHE A 156 -12.20 6.10 -6.85
CA PHE A 156 -13.52 5.91 -6.28
C PHE A 156 -14.43 5.22 -7.30
N ILE A 157 -15.16 4.20 -6.87
CA ILE A 157 -16.10 3.44 -7.71
C ILE A 157 -17.54 3.78 -7.29
N VAL A 158 -18.31 4.30 -8.23
CA VAL A 158 -19.76 4.50 -8.08
C VAL A 158 -20.47 3.30 -8.70
N LYS A 159 -21.43 2.74 -7.99
CA LYS A 159 -22.34 1.70 -8.50
C LYS A 159 -23.62 2.31 -9.00
#